data_088432ad57ded8e9741124b080bf5cd3
#
_entry.id   088432ad57ded8e9741124b080bf5cd3
#
_cell.length_a   1.000
_cell.length_b   1.000
_cell.length_c   1.000
_cell.angle_alpha   90.00
_cell.angle_beta   90.00
_cell.angle_gamma   90.00
#
_symmetry.space_group_name_H-M   'P 1'
#
loop_
_entity.id
_entity.type
_entity.pdbx_description
1 polymer ?
#
loop_
_entity_poly.entity_id
_entity_poly.type
_entity_poly.pdbx_seq_one_letter_code
_entity_poly.pdbx_strand_id
1 'polypeptide(L)'
;MVYSQSNNQGPQVPCLFIFGDSLVDNGNNNDILTLARADYGPYGIDFPQGATGRFTNGRTFVDILAQLLGFPYYILPYAKARGRALLQGANYASGASGIRDETGNNLGDHMSMNRQVDSFASTVQQLSRYFKEDGNALGNYLSKCIFYSGLGSNDYLNNYFMSDYYSTSSEYTPRTYAASLIQDYTKQLTELYKLGARKVVVTGVGQIGCIPYQLARYDGNGSRCNEEINNAIALFNTGLKKLVDRFNKGQIPGAKFVYLDSFQSSQDLVLNAKTYGFEVVDEGCCGVGKNNGQITCLPLQMPCDDRQKYLFWDAFHPTEAANILLAKKAYISKSKSHAYPINIQQLAML
;
A
#
# COMPACT_ATOMS: atom_id res chain seq x y z
N MET A 1 -1.97 22.14 -2.92
CA MET A 1 -3.20 22.56 -3.61
C MET A 1 -4.40 22.05 -2.88
N VAL A 2 -5.42 22.90 -2.69
CA VAL A 2 -6.72 22.52 -2.11
C VAL A 2 -7.54 21.86 -3.22
N TYR A 3 -8.11 20.68 -2.98
CA TYR A 3 -9.05 20.09 -3.94
C TYR A 3 -10.31 20.96 -4.01
N SER A 4 -10.64 21.45 -5.18
CA SER A 4 -11.91 22.13 -5.38
C SER A 4 -13.03 21.11 -5.52
N GLN A 5 -13.55 20.65 -4.38
CA GLN A 5 -14.91 20.13 -4.30
C GLN A 5 -15.57 20.83 -3.12
N SER A 6 -16.49 21.70 -3.44
CA SER A 6 -17.37 22.40 -2.50
C SER A 6 -18.40 21.42 -1.91
N ASN A 7 -17.97 20.56 -1.00
CA ASN A 7 -18.86 20.01 0.00
C ASN A 7 -18.51 20.70 1.33
N ASN A 8 -19.42 21.49 1.86
CA ASN A 8 -19.36 22.18 3.16
C ASN A 8 -19.31 21.21 4.37
N GLN A 9 -19.04 19.93 4.15
CA GLN A 9 -18.82 18.93 5.18
C GLN A 9 -17.32 18.62 5.23
N GLY A 10 -16.74 18.72 6.42
CA GLY A 10 -15.34 18.30 6.65
C GLY A 10 -15.11 16.81 6.33
N PRO A 11 -13.87 16.31 6.51
CA PRO A 11 -13.55 14.92 6.20
C PRO A 11 -14.41 13.95 7.03
N GLN A 12 -14.77 12.80 6.44
CA GLN A 12 -15.64 11.77 7.04
C GLN A 12 -15.02 11.15 8.30
N VAL A 13 -13.70 11.22 8.44
CA VAL A 13 -12.95 10.79 9.62
C VAL A 13 -11.91 11.84 9.97
N PRO A 14 -11.54 12.01 11.26
CA PRO A 14 -10.63 13.08 11.66
C PRO A 14 -9.20 12.88 11.17
N CYS A 15 -8.76 11.64 10.97
CA CYS A 15 -7.40 11.33 10.53
C CYS A 15 -7.32 10.02 9.73
N LEU A 16 -6.26 9.95 8.91
CA LEU A 16 -5.87 8.77 8.15
C LEU A 16 -4.39 8.48 8.42
N PHE A 17 -4.10 7.35 9.06
CA PHE A 17 -2.75 6.84 9.28
C PHE A 17 -2.46 5.73 8.28
N ILE A 18 -1.31 5.80 7.58
CA ILE A 18 -0.98 4.93 6.46
C ILE A 18 0.31 4.19 6.76
N PHE A 19 0.27 2.86 6.63
CA PHE A 19 1.40 1.94 6.76
C PHE A 19 1.50 1.12 5.47
N GLY A 20 2.70 0.93 4.95
CA GLY A 20 2.83 0.24 3.69
C GLY A 20 4.25 0.25 3.11
N ASP A 21 4.28 -0.09 1.84
CA ASP A 21 5.47 -0.12 1.01
C ASP A 21 5.45 0.97 -0.08
N SER A 22 6.21 0.77 -1.16
CA SER A 22 6.30 1.71 -2.28
C SER A 22 4.97 2.01 -2.97
N LEU A 23 3.96 1.12 -2.88
CA LEU A 23 2.63 1.34 -3.48
C LEU A 23 1.92 2.57 -2.89
N VAL A 24 2.29 2.95 -1.68
CA VAL A 24 1.65 4.06 -0.95
C VAL A 24 2.64 5.02 -0.28
N ASP A 25 3.96 4.80 -0.39
CA ASP A 25 4.97 5.78 0.03
C ASP A 25 4.81 7.08 -0.78
N ASN A 26 4.92 8.21 -0.09
CA ASN A 26 4.79 9.52 -0.70
C ASN A 26 5.97 10.46 -0.37
N GLY A 27 7.13 9.87 0.04
CA GLY A 27 8.38 10.59 0.21
C GLY A 27 9.17 10.28 1.48
N ASN A 28 8.89 9.18 2.19
CA ASN A 28 9.70 8.79 3.35
C ASN A 28 11.09 8.27 2.94
N ASN A 29 11.23 7.71 1.75
CA ASN A 29 12.49 7.19 1.25
C ASN A 29 13.44 8.26 0.67
N ASN A 30 13.00 9.52 0.53
CA ASN A 30 13.78 10.54 -0.17
C ASN A 30 15.12 10.87 0.51
N ASP A 31 15.16 10.82 1.85
CA ASP A 31 16.30 11.28 2.65
C ASP A 31 17.06 10.14 3.35
N ILE A 32 16.79 8.87 3.00
CA ILE A 32 17.49 7.69 3.53
C ILE A 32 18.37 7.05 2.45
N LEU A 33 19.37 6.27 2.87
CA LEU A 33 20.31 5.61 1.97
C LEU A 33 19.69 4.34 1.38
N THR A 34 19.01 4.48 0.25
CA THR A 34 18.30 3.39 -0.41
C THR A 34 18.31 3.54 -1.94
N LEU A 35 18.18 2.41 -2.65
CA LEU A 35 17.91 2.37 -4.08
C LEU A 35 16.41 2.47 -4.40
N ALA A 36 15.54 2.21 -3.41
CA ALA A 36 14.10 2.33 -3.55
C ALA A 36 13.67 3.80 -3.42
N ARG A 37 13.86 4.59 -4.48
CA ARG A 37 13.57 6.03 -4.56
C ARG A 37 12.73 6.37 -5.77
N ALA A 38 11.90 7.41 -5.63
CA ALA A 38 11.03 7.93 -6.68
C ALA A 38 10.93 9.49 -6.60
N ASP A 39 11.98 10.14 -6.14
CA ASP A 39 12.09 11.59 -6.00
C ASP A 39 12.79 12.27 -7.19
N TYR A 40 12.72 11.62 -8.35
CA TYR A 40 13.28 12.09 -9.62
C TYR A 40 12.30 11.92 -10.78
N GLY A 41 12.42 12.78 -11.80
CA GLY A 41 11.64 12.63 -13.03
C GLY A 41 12.07 11.39 -13.84
N PRO A 42 11.10 10.67 -14.43
CA PRO A 42 9.72 11.10 -14.68
C PRO A 42 8.68 10.63 -13.64
N TYR A 43 9.06 10.04 -12.48
CA TYR A 43 8.07 9.85 -11.40
C TYR A 43 7.36 11.15 -11.11
N GLY A 44 6.05 11.08 -10.85
CA GLY A 44 5.25 12.27 -10.53
C GLY A 44 5.03 13.24 -11.71
N ILE A 45 5.29 12.82 -12.96
CA ILE A 45 5.12 13.68 -14.16
C ILE A 45 3.70 14.28 -14.27
N ASP A 46 2.69 13.58 -13.76
CA ASP A 46 1.29 14.04 -13.73
C ASP A 46 0.86 14.53 -12.33
N PHE A 47 1.78 14.51 -11.36
CA PHE A 47 1.50 15.01 -10.01
C PHE A 47 1.77 16.52 -9.93
N PRO A 48 0.87 17.33 -9.35
CA PRO A 48 1.03 18.78 -9.35
C PRO A 48 2.32 19.30 -8.71
N GLN A 49 2.95 18.51 -7.83
CA GLN A 49 4.19 18.84 -7.14
C GLN A 49 5.42 18.13 -7.73
N GLY A 50 5.23 17.40 -8.85
CA GLY A 50 6.31 16.65 -9.50
C GLY A 50 6.76 15.41 -8.73
N ALA A 51 8.02 15.06 -8.84
CA ALA A 51 8.65 13.92 -8.21
C ALA A 51 8.80 14.13 -6.70
N THR A 52 7.90 13.59 -5.93
CA THR A 52 7.84 13.77 -4.47
C THR A 52 8.22 12.53 -3.67
N GLY A 53 8.59 11.43 -4.33
CA GLY A 53 8.85 10.12 -3.73
C GLY A 53 7.68 9.15 -3.87
N ARG A 54 6.67 9.47 -4.68
CA ARG A 54 5.60 8.56 -5.08
C ARG A 54 6.05 7.67 -6.22
N PHE A 55 5.94 6.36 -6.06
CA PHE A 55 6.34 5.37 -7.08
C PHE A 55 5.27 5.21 -8.16
N THR A 56 4.87 6.31 -8.78
CA THR A 56 3.86 6.35 -9.86
C THR A 56 4.01 7.65 -10.66
N ASN A 57 3.30 7.78 -11.78
CA ASN A 57 3.25 9.03 -12.55
C ASN A 57 2.48 10.16 -11.85
N GLY A 58 1.63 9.84 -10.86
CA GLY A 58 0.77 10.84 -10.21
C GLY A 58 0.40 10.45 -8.78
N ARG A 59 -0.89 10.43 -8.46
CA ARG A 59 -1.42 10.08 -7.13
C ARG A 59 -1.31 8.58 -6.86
N THR A 60 -0.95 8.24 -5.62
CA THR A 60 -1.03 6.88 -5.11
C THR A 60 -2.47 6.50 -4.75
N PHE A 61 -2.70 5.21 -4.49
CA PHE A 61 -3.98 4.71 -3.98
C PHE A 61 -4.48 5.48 -2.75
N VAL A 62 -3.61 5.76 -1.78
CA VAL A 62 -3.98 6.43 -0.53
C VAL A 62 -4.17 7.94 -0.68
N ASP A 63 -3.54 8.58 -1.65
CA ASP A 63 -3.84 9.97 -2.01
C ASP A 63 -5.29 10.10 -2.48
N ILE A 64 -5.72 9.17 -3.34
CA ILE A 64 -7.09 9.14 -3.88
C ILE A 64 -8.08 8.77 -2.78
N LEU A 65 -7.71 7.81 -1.92
CA LEU A 65 -8.52 7.46 -0.76
C LEU A 65 -8.74 8.65 0.18
N ALA A 66 -7.69 9.43 0.46
CA ALA A 66 -7.81 10.66 1.25
C ALA A 66 -8.77 11.67 0.61
N GLN A 67 -8.71 11.84 -0.72
CA GLN A 67 -9.67 12.68 -1.45
C GLN A 67 -11.11 12.17 -1.31
N LEU A 68 -11.33 10.86 -1.47
CA LEU A 68 -12.66 10.25 -1.35
C LEU A 68 -13.23 10.37 0.08
N LEU A 69 -12.36 10.36 1.09
CA LEU A 69 -12.72 10.61 2.49
C LEU A 69 -12.95 12.11 2.80
N GLY A 70 -12.68 13.00 1.86
CA GLY A 70 -12.94 14.44 1.98
C GLY A 70 -11.81 15.24 2.64
N PHE A 71 -10.60 14.70 2.76
CA PHE A 71 -9.45 15.47 3.24
C PHE A 71 -9.10 16.60 2.25
N PRO A 72 -8.88 17.82 2.73
CA PRO A 72 -8.58 18.97 1.86
C PRO A 72 -7.14 18.96 1.32
N TYR A 73 -6.26 18.15 1.94
CA TYR A 73 -4.84 18.04 1.57
C TYR A 73 -4.42 16.57 1.56
N TYR A 74 -3.34 16.27 0.84
CA TYR A 74 -2.69 14.95 0.92
C TYR A 74 -2.13 14.70 2.31
N ILE A 75 -2.21 13.47 2.79
CA ILE A 75 -1.58 13.06 4.05
C ILE A 75 -0.07 13.15 3.88
N LEU A 76 0.60 13.86 4.79
CA LEU A 76 2.05 14.08 4.69
C LEU A 76 2.84 12.79 5.01
N PRO A 77 4.00 12.57 4.36
CA PRO A 77 4.93 11.52 4.80
C PRO A 77 5.43 11.83 6.22
N TYR A 78 5.62 10.79 7.01
CA TYR A 78 6.10 10.91 8.40
C TYR A 78 7.41 11.72 8.50
N ALA A 79 8.29 11.57 7.52
CA ALA A 79 9.52 12.36 7.42
C ALA A 79 9.27 13.89 7.46
N LYS A 80 8.10 14.37 6.99
CA LYS A 80 7.72 15.79 6.92
C LYS A 80 6.58 16.19 7.86
N ALA A 81 5.78 15.23 8.35
CA ALA A 81 4.64 15.50 9.21
C ALA A 81 5.10 15.98 10.60
N ARG A 82 4.67 17.17 11.03
CA ARG A 82 5.04 17.77 12.32
C ARG A 82 3.86 18.54 12.92
N GLY A 83 3.86 18.64 14.24
CA GLY A 83 2.95 19.50 14.97
C GLY A 83 1.48 19.14 14.71
N ARG A 84 0.65 20.17 14.45
CA ARG A 84 -0.82 19.99 14.26
C ARG A 84 -1.18 19.19 13.00
N ALA A 85 -0.28 19.05 12.02
CA ALA A 85 -0.54 18.24 10.85
C ALA A 85 -0.75 16.76 11.22
N LEU A 86 -0.11 16.27 12.28
CA LEU A 86 -0.29 14.91 12.80
C LEU A 86 -1.71 14.61 13.27
N LEU A 87 -2.52 15.64 13.58
CA LEU A 87 -3.95 15.46 13.90
C LEU A 87 -4.76 14.97 12.68
N GLN A 88 -4.31 15.24 11.46
CA GLN A 88 -4.94 14.70 10.25
C GLN A 88 -4.39 13.32 9.83
N GLY A 89 -3.37 12.85 10.53
CA GLY A 89 -2.68 11.59 10.24
C GLY A 89 -1.28 11.79 9.68
N ALA A 90 -0.63 10.69 9.37
CA ALA A 90 0.67 10.66 8.70
C ALA A 90 0.81 9.37 7.87
N ASN A 91 1.64 9.42 6.85
CA ASN A 91 1.99 8.26 6.04
C ASN A 91 3.36 7.74 6.45
N TYR A 92 3.42 6.54 7.01
CA TYR A 92 4.65 5.86 7.47
C TYR A 92 5.21 4.90 6.42
N ALA A 93 4.51 4.69 5.31
CA ALA A 93 4.93 3.76 4.27
C ALA A 93 6.32 4.08 3.74
N SER A 94 7.07 3.06 3.38
CA SER A 94 8.44 3.18 2.91
C SER A 94 8.71 2.19 1.79
N GLY A 95 9.30 2.66 0.69
CA GLY A 95 9.68 1.80 -0.43
C GLY A 95 10.55 0.62 0.01
N ALA A 96 10.39 -0.53 -0.63
CA ALA A 96 11.03 -1.82 -0.31
C ALA A 96 10.60 -2.50 1.00
N SER A 97 9.75 -1.87 1.82
CA SER A 97 9.34 -2.42 3.12
C SER A 97 8.52 -3.69 3.01
N GLY A 98 8.73 -4.58 3.97
CA GLY A 98 7.95 -5.78 4.20
C GLY A 98 7.38 -5.85 5.62
N ILE A 99 6.66 -6.93 5.86
CA ILE A 99 6.21 -7.37 7.19
C ILE A 99 7.42 -7.74 8.04
N ARG A 100 8.42 -8.39 7.43
CA ARG A 100 9.69 -8.80 8.07
C ARG A 100 10.73 -7.69 7.97
N ASP A 101 11.56 -7.56 8.99
CA ASP A 101 12.55 -6.49 9.08
C ASP A 101 13.67 -6.62 8.04
N GLU A 102 14.03 -7.84 7.66
CA GLU A 102 15.07 -8.12 6.67
C GLU A 102 14.61 -7.96 5.22
N THR A 103 13.31 -7.95 4.97
CA THR A 103 12.74 -7.79 3.62
C THR A 103 13.16 -6.44 3.02
N GLY A 104 13.74 -6.48 1.82
CA GLY A 104 14.16 -5.27 1.10
C GLY A 104 15.56 -4.76 1.44
N ASN A 105 16.30 -5.39 2.37
CA ASN A 105 17.68 -5.01 2.73
C ASN A 105 18.65 -4.99 1.53
N ASN A 106 18.37 -5.76 0.48
CA ASN A 106 19.11 -5.75 -0.79
C ASN A 106 19.05 -4.40 -1.51
N LEU A 107 18.08 -3.54 -1.19
CA LEU A 107 17.91 -2.20 -1.76
C LEU A 107 18.42 -1.08 -0.84
N GLY A 108 18.90 -1.40 0.36
CA GLY A 108 19.41 -0.44 1.34
C GLY A 108 18.41 -0.15 2.47
N ASP A 109 18.51 1.02 3.11
CA ASP A 109 17.69 1.37 4.26
C ASP A 109 16.20 1.59 3.86
N HIS A 110 15.32 1.22 4.76
CA HIS A 110 13.86 1.40 4.64
C HIS A 110 13.22 1.28 6.02
N MET A 111 11.95 1.67 6.13
CA MET A 111 11.18 1.49 7.37
C MET A 111 10.31 0.24 7.27
N SER A 112 10.76 -0.89 7.82
CA SER A 112 9.95 -2.11 7.96
C SER A 112 8.63 -1.84 8.70
N MET A 113 7.67 -2.75 8.64
CA MET A 113 6.41 -2.57 9.38
C MET A 113 6.62 -2.36 10.88
N ASN A 114 7.60 -3.00 11.51
CA ASN A 114 7.94 -2.77 12.91
C ASN A 114 8.40 -1.32 13.14
N ARG A 115 9.31 -0.80 12.33
CA ARG A 115 9.77 0.60 12.39
C ARG A 115 8.65 1.62 12.12
N GLN A 116 7.69 1.28 11.25
CA GLN A 116 6.52 2.12 11.00
C GLN A 116 5.61 2.17 12.23
N VAL A 117 5.38 1.04 12.91
CA VAL A 117 4.60 0.97 14.16
C VAL A 117 5.28 1.76 15.29
N ASP A 118 6.61 1.66 15.43
CA ASP A 118 7.40 2.43 16.41
C ASP A 118 7.30 3.95 16.13
N SER A 119 7.33 4.32 14.86
CA SER A 119 7.15 5.71 14.43
C SER A 119 5.75 6.23 14.77
N PHE A 120 4.74 5.38 14.61
CA PHE A 120 3.38 5.72 15.04
C PHE A 120 3.28 5.83 16.57
N ALA A 121 3.91 4.96 17.34
CA ALA A 121 3.96 5.08 18.81
C ALA A 121 4.56 6.44 19.23
N SER A 122 5.62 6.89 18.56
CA SER A 122 6.20 8.22 18.76
C SER A 122 5.21 9.34 18.39
N THR A 123 4.39 9.14 17.36
CA THR A 123 3.31 10.09 17.00
C THR A 123 2.24 10.15 18.06
N VAL A 124 1.83 9.01 18.63
CA VAL A 124 0.83 8.97 19.73
C VAL A 124 1.31 9.78 20.94
N GLN A 125 2.60 9.67 21.30
CA GLN A 125 3.20 10.49 22.37
C GLN A 125 3.18 11.98 22.03
N GLN A 126 3.43 12.37 20.78
CA GLN A 126 3.33 13.78 20.36
C GLN A 126 1.88 14.28 20.38
N LEU A 127 0.93 13.45 19.94
CA LEU A 127 -0.49 13.78 19.94
C LEU A 127 -1.05 13.95 21.36
N SER A 128 -0.58 13.19 22.37
CA SER A 128 -1.07 13.28 23.76
C SER A 128 -1.03 14.71 24.29
N ARG A 129 -0.04 15.51 23.88
CA ARG A 129 0.11 16.92 24.29
C ARG A 129 -1.07 17.80 23.84
N TYR A 130 -1.70 17.49 22.70
CA TYR A 130 -2.88 18.21 22.18
C TYR A 130 -4.15 17.85 22.95
N PHE A 131 -4.16 16.72 23.65
CA PHE A 131 -5.25 16.23 24.47
C PHE A 131 -4.96 16.41 25.96
N LYS A 132 -4.03 17.31 26.33
CA LYS A 132 -3.63 17.61 27.74
C LYS A 132 -3.24 16.33 28.51
N GLU A 133 -2.62 15.39 27.81
CA GLU A 133 -2.22 14.08 28.34
C GLU A 133 -3.39 13.19 28.83
N ASP A 134 -4.63 13.56 28.49
CA ASP A 134 -5.80 12.71 28.72
C ASP A 134 -5.83 11.54 27.71
N GLY A 135 -5.41 10.38 28.17
CA GLY A 135 -5.36 9.16 27.35
C GLY A 135 -6.75 8.71 26.86
N ASN A 136 -7.82 8.99 27.59
CA ASN A 136 -9.19 8.66 27.17
C ASN A 136 -9.63 9.56 26.01
N ALA A 137 -9.34 10.86 26.08
CA ALA A 137 -9.65 11.81 25.02
C ALA A 137 -8.87 11.48 23.73
N LEU A 138 -7.57 11.18 23.87
CA LEU A 138 -6.74 10.75 22.74
C LEU A 138 -7.23 9.41 22.15
N GLY A 139 -7.49 8.41 23.00
CA GLY A 139 -8.01 7.11 22.57
C GLY A 139 -9.34 7.23 21.82
N ASN A 140 -10.26 8.06 22.32
CA ASN A 140 -11.53 8.36 21.65
C ASN A 140 -11.32 9.08 20.30
N TYR A 141 -10.31 9.94 20.18
CA TYR A 141 -9.95 10.58 18.93
C TYR A 141 -9.43 9.56 17.92
N LEU A 142 -8.42 8.77 18.29
CA LEU A 142 -7.79 7.77 17.45
C LEU A 142 -8.76 6.67 16.99
N SER A 143 -9.74 6.31 17.86
CA SER A 143 -10.75 5.30 17.51
C SER A 143 -11.64 5.69 16.33
N LYS A 144 -11.76 6.99 16.02
CA LYS A 144 -12.51 7.52 14.88
C LYS A 144 -11.70 7.57 13.59
N CYS A 145 -10.37 7.48 13.69
CA CYS A 145 -9.46 7.54 12.55
C CYS A 145 -9.45 6.23 11.77
N ILE A 146 -9.13 6.30 10.47
CA ILE A 146 -8.85 5.12 9.66
C ILE A 146 -7.34 4.85 9.67
N PHE A 147 -7.00 3.58 9.84
CA PHE A 147 -5.66 3.03 9.77
C PHE A 147 -5.57 2.12 8.54
N TYR A 148 -4.81 2.52 7.53
CA TYR A 148 -4.57 1.73 6.33
C TYR A 148 -3.24 0.98 6.48
N SER A 149 -3.21 -0.30 6.17
CA SER A 149 -1.98 -1.10 6.15
C SER A 149 -1.96 -2.05 4.95
N GLY A 150 -0.96 -1.88 4.08
CA GLY A 150 -0.76 -2.69 2.87
C GLY A 150 0.70 -3.08 2.72
N LEU A 151 1.02 -4.34 3.09
CA LEU A 151 2.37 -4.93 3.01
C LEU A 151 2.27 -6.41 2.60
N GLY A 152 3.41 -6.96 2.21
CA GLY A 152 3.55 -8.37 1.84
C GLY A 152 4.12 -8.58 0.45
N SER A 153 3.95 -7.64 -0.48
CA SER A 153 4.48 -7.76 -1.85
C SER A 153 6.00 -7.95 -1.84
N ASN A 154 6.72 -7.13 -1.07
CA ASN A 154 8.17 -7.21 -0.97
C ASN A 154 8.66 -8.45 -0.22
N ASP A 155 7.88 -8.97 0.74
CA ASP A 155 8.23 -10.23 1.42
C ASP A 155 8.31 -11.41 0.42
N TYR A 156 7.58 -11.33 -0.69
CA TYR A 156 7.74 -12.28 -1.79
C TYR A 156 8.75 -11.83 -2.83
N LEU A 157 8.70 -10.58 -3.32
CA LEU A 157 9.56 -10.08 -4.41
C LEU A 157 11.00 -9.83 -3.98
N ASN A 158 11.18 -9.22 -2.80
CA ASN A 158 12.47 -8.78 -2.27
C ASN A 158 12.88 -9.58 -1.01
N ASN A 159 12.46 -10.83 -0.93
CA ASN A 159 12.85 -11.81 0.08
C ASN A 159 12.65 -13.24 -0.46
N TYR A 160 11.45 -13.85 -0.34
CA TYR A 160 11.21 -15.27 -0.58
C TYR A 160 11.65 -15.76 -1.96
N PHE A 161 11.30 -15.06 -3.04
CA PHE A 161 11.68 -15.39 -4.41
C PHE A 161 12.99 -14.73 -4.87
N MET A 162 13.80 -14.24 -3.95
CA MET A 162 15.11 -13.66 -4.23
C MET A 162 16.23 -14.49 -3.58
N SER A 163 16.32 -15.75 -3.99
CA SER A 163 17.21 -16.76 -3.41
C SER A 163 18.71 -16.44 -3.48
N ASP A 164 19.11 -15.54 -4.41
CA ASP A 164 20.48 -15.08 -4.53
C ASP A 164 20.90 -14.17 -3.35
N TYR A 165 19.95 -13.59 -2.62
CA TYR A 165 20.19 -12.68 -1.51
C TYR A 165 19.67 -13.22 -0.17
N TYR A 166 18.66 -14.08 -0.18
CA TYR A 166 17.98 -14.56 1.02
C TYR A 166 17.88 -16.08 1.06
N SER A 167 18.10 -16.68 2.23
CA SER A 167 17.94 -18.13 2.47
C SER A 167 16.46 -18.54 2.68
N THR A 168 15.54 -17.60 2.71
CA THR A 168 14.15 -17.78 3.14
C THR A 168 13.42 -18.92 2.42
N SER A 169 13.60 -19.04 1.09
CA SER A 169 12.97 -20.11 0.31
C SER A 169 13.56 -21.51 0.58
N SER A 170 14.76 -21.59 1.15
CA SER A 170 15.35 -22.85 1.62
C SER A 170 14.91 -23.23 3.03
N GLU A 171 14.48 -22.26 3.83
CA GLU A 171 14.03 -22.44 5.22
C GLU A 171 12.52 -22.69 5.33
N TYR A 172 11.75 -22.12 4.42
CA TYR A 172 10.28 -22.14 4.44
C TYR A 172 9.70 -22.67 3.14
N THR A 173 8.69 -23.51 3.24
CA THR A 173 7.79 -23.75 2.10
C THR A 173 6.87 -22.54 1.90
N PRO A 174 6.23 -22.35 0.73
CA PRO A 174 5.29 -21.25 0.52
C PRO A 174 4.18 -21.17 1.58
N ARG A 175 3.71 -22.32 2.06
CA ARG A 175 2.68 -22.43 3.10
C ARG A 175 3.20 -21.97 4.47
N THR A 176 4.38 -22.44 4.88
CA THR A 176 4.95 -22.08 6.18
C THR A 176 5.42 -20.63 6.20
N TYR A 177 5.89 -20.11 5.07
CA TYR A 177 6.24 -18.69 4.94
C TYR A 177 5.01 -17.78 5.06
N ALA A 178 3.94 -18.07 4.33
CA ALA A 178 2.68 -17.36 4.48
C ALA A 178 2.17 -17.36 5.92
N ALA A 179 2.26 -18.49 6.62
CA ALA A 179 1.86 -18.60 8.03
C ALA A 179 2.73 -17.74 8.95
N SER A 180 4.06 -17.71 8.74
CA SER A 180 5.00 -16.88 9.48
C SER A 180 4.69 -15.39 9.28
N LEU A 181 4.49 -14.95 8.03
CA LEU A 181 4.10 -13.57 7.74
C LEU A 181 2.80 -13.17 8.45
N ILE A 182 1.78 -14.05 8.45
CA ILE A 182 0.53 -13.79 9.15
C ILE A 182 0.74 -13.69 10.66
N GLN A 183 1.64 -14.48 11.23
CA GLN A 183 1.97 -14.41 12.65
C GLN A 183 2.60 -13.05 13.02
N ASP A 184 3.59 -12.59 12.24
CA ASP A 184 4.27 -11.32 12.48
C ASP A 184 3.32 -10.13 12.22
N TYR A 185 2.55 -10.17 11.15
CA TYR A 185 1.56 -9.13 10.86
C TYR A 185 0.46 -9.06 11.93
N THR A 186 0.07 -10.21 12.52
CA THR A 186 -0.87 -10.25 13.65
C THR A 186 -0.33 -9.47 14.85
N LYS A 187 0.95 -9.61 15.18
CA LYS A 187 1.61 -8.87 16.27
C LYS A 187 1.58 -7.36 15.98
N GLN A 188 2.01 -6.97 14.79
CA GLN A 188 2.09 -5.57 14.34
C GLN A 188 0.72 -4.88 14.34
N LEU A 189 -0.32 -5.52 13.80
CA LEU A 189 -1.68 -5.00 13.83
C LEU A 189 -2.25 -4.94 15.25
N THR A 190 -1.86 -5.86 16.13
CA THR A 190 -2.24 -5.83 17.55
C THR A 190 -1.57 -4.66 18.27
N GLU A 191 -0.31 -4.32 17.95
CA GLU A 191 0.35 -3.13 18.51
C GLU A 191 -0.36 -1.84 18.05
N LEU A 192 -0.74 -1.74 16.76
CA LEU A 192 -1.55 -0.60 16.30
C LEU A 192 -2.86 -0.48 17.09
N TYR A 193 -3.52 -1.60 17.36
CA TYR A 193 -4.74 -1.61 18.20
C TYR A 193 -4.46 -1.12 19.64
N LYS A 194 -3.37 -1.56 20.27
CA LYS A 194 -2.98 -1.09 21.60
C LYS A 194 -2.69 0.41 21.62
N LEU A 195 -2.17 0.94 20.52
CA LEU A 195 -1.89 2.37 20.31
C LEU A 195 -3.15 3.20 19.97
N GLY A 196 -4.33 2.57 19.87
CA GLY A 196 -5.61 3.28 19.69
C GLY A 196 -6.34 3.03 18.38
N ALA A 197 -5.79 2.25 17.45
CA ALA A 197 -6.46 1.93 16.18
C ALA A 197 -7.74 1.11 16.41
N ARG A 198 -8.85 1.54 15.80
CA ARG A 198 -10.15 0.82 15.88
C ARG A 198 -10.80 0.58 14.53
N LYS A 199 -10.52 1.41 13.52
CA LYS A 199 -11.01 1.25 12.14
C LYS A 199 -9.81 0.96 11.25
N VAL A 200 -9.59 -0.32 10.92
CA VAL A 200 -8.37 -0.78 10.25
C VAL A 200 -8.70 -1.39 8.90
N VAL A 201 -8.01 -0.93 7.87
CA VAL A 201 -8.05 -1.46 6.52
C VAL A 201 -6.75 -2.20 6.26
N VAL A 202 -6.81 -3.51 6.00
CA VAL A 202 -5.67 -4.30 5.59
C VAL A 202 -5.82 -4.73 4.14
N THR A 203 -4.74 -4.65 3.37
CA THR A 203 -4.76 -4.91 1.94
C THR A 203 -4.02 -6.21 1.64
N GLY A 204 -4.68 -7.13 0.94
CA GLY A 204 -4.02 -8.33 0.41
C GLY A 204 -3.05 -7.99 -0.71
N VAL A 205 -2.12 -8.88 -1.00
CA VAL A 205 -1.16 -8.74 -2.09
C VAL A 205 -1.85 -8.98 -3.43
N GLY A 206 -1.60 -8.12 -4.42
CA GLY A 206 -2.09 -8.24 -5.79
C GLY A 206 -1.43 -9.39 -6.57
N GLN A 207 -1.77 -9.55 -7.84
CA GLN A 207 -1.16 -10.56 -8.72
C GLN A 207 0.27 -10.17 -9.12
N ILE A 208 1.21 -10.17 -8.17
CA ILE A 208 2.60 -9.77 -8.43
C ILE A 208 3.35 -10.74 -9.35
N GLY A 209 2.85 -11.95 -9.60
CA GLY A 209 3.34 -12.82 -10.67
C GLY A 209 3.03 -12.33 -12.09
N CYS A 210 2.17 -11.31 -12.21
CA CYS A 210 1.74 -10.72 -13.49
C CYS A 210 2.30 -9.31 -13.75
N ILE A 211 3.12 -8.76 -12.84
CA ILE A 211 3.71 -7.42 -13.04
C ILE A 211 4.82 -7.45 -14.10
N PRO A 212 5.11 -6.34 -14.78
CA PRO A 212 6.13 -6.28 -15.82
C PRO A 212 7.49 -6.85 -15.40
N TYR A 213 7.90 -6.65 -14.15
CA TYR A 213 9.14 -7.21 -13.60
C TYR A 213 9.20 -8.74 -13.70
N GLN A 214 8.09 -9.41 -13.37
CA GLN A 214 8.02 -10.87 -13.42
C GLN A 214 7.87 -11.35 -14.87
N LEU A 215 7.06 -10.69 -15.67
CA LEU A 215 6.87 -11.03 -17.09
C LEU A 215 8.15 -10.88 -17.92
N ALA A 216 9.00 -9.93 -17.55
CA ALA A 216 10.30 -9.74 -18.21
C ALA A 216 11.29 -10.89 -17.98
N ARG A 217 11.14 -11.64 -16.88
CA ARG A 217 12.05 -12.70 -16.41
C ARG A 217 11.48 -14.10 -16.56
N TYR A 218 10.16 -14.21 -16.74
CA TYR A 218 9.46 -15.47 -16.77
C TYR A 218 9.26 -15.95 -18.21
N ASP A 219 9.85 -17.10 -18.55
CA ASP A 219 9.60 -17.81 -19.82
C ASP A 219 8.55 -18.88 -19.58
N GLY A 220 7.32 -18.45 -19.31
CA GLY A 220 6.25 -19.34 -18.91
C GLY A 220 5.60 -20.09 -20.05
N ASN A 221 5.91 -21.34 -20.27
CA ASN A 221 5.27 -22.37 -21.10
C ASN A 221 3.78 -22.13 -21.47
N GLY A 222 3.46 -20.93 -22.02
CA GLY A 222 2.11 -20.49 -22.38
C GLY A 222 1.28 -19.85 -21.27
N SER A 223 1.74 -19.79 -20.02
CA SER A 223 1.09 -19.02 -18.96
C SER A 223 1.44 -17.54 -19.10
N ARG A 224 0.43 -16.69 -18.95
CA ARG A 224 0.60 -15.23 -18.96
C ARG A 224 1.37 -14.70 -17.76
N CYS A 225 1.30 -15.38 -16.60
CA CYS A 225 1.85 -14.93 -15.33
C CYS A 225 2.70 -16.01 -14.68
N ASN A 226 3.60 -15.65 -13.78
CA ASN A 226 4.28 -16.59 -12.89
C ASN A 226 3.30 -17.09 -11.83
N GLU A 227 2.68 -18.25 -12.10
CA GLU A 227 1.67 -18.83 -11.21
C GLU A 227 2.26 -19.40 -9.92
N GLU A 228 3.54 -19.71 -9.87
CA GLU A 228 4.19 -20.12 -8.61
C GLU A 228 4.11 -18.99 -7.57
N ILE A 229 4.43 -17.77 -8.00
CA ILE A 229 4.33 -16.57 -7.16
C ILE A 229 2.87 -16.31 -6.78
N ASN A 230 1.94 -16.34 -7.75
CA ASN A 230 0.53 -16.07 -7.49
C ASN A 230 -0.08 -17.09 -6.52
N ASN A 231 0.30 -18.37 -6.63
CA ASN A 231 -0.15 -19.43 -5.72
C ASN A 231 0.41 -19.24 -4.29
N ALA A 232 1.67 -18.82 -4.16
CA ALA A 232 2.25 -18.53 -2.84
C ALA A 232 1.52 -17.36 -2.15
N ILE A 233 1.21 -16.30 -2.92
CA ILE A 233 0.46 -15.12 -2.44
C ILE A 233 -0.97 -15.49 -2.03
N ALA A 234 -1.63 -16.38 -2.78
CA ALA A 234 -2.99 -16.81 -2.44
C ALA A 234 -3.07 -17.46 -1.05
N LEU A 235 -2.00 -18.13 -0.60
CA LEU A 235 -1.89 -18.67 0.76
C LEU A 235 -1.85 -17.57 1.81
N PHE A 236 -1.05 -16.52 1.58
CA PHE A 236 -0.97 -15.35 2.45
C PHE A 236 -2.31 -14.59 2.51
N ASN A 237 -2.90 -14.28 1.36
CA ASN A 237 -4.17 -13.57 1.27
C ASN A 237 -5.30 -14.32 1.97
N THR A 238 -5.34 -15.66 1.84
CA THR A 238 -6.27 -16.51 2.58
C THR A 238 -6.06 -16.41 4.08
N GLY A 239 -4.80 -16.41 4.52
CA GLY A 239 -4.42 -16.24 5.93
C GLY A 239 -4.84 -14.87 6.47
N LEU A 240 -4.59 -13.80 5.70
CA LEU A 240 -4.93 -12.42 6.07
C LEU A 240 -6.45 -12.22 6.20
N LYS A 241 -7.24 -12.76 5.27
CA LYS A 241 -8.70 -12.71 5.36
C LYS A 241 -9.23 -13.44 6.60
N LYS A 242 -8.66 -14.61 6.92
CA LYS A 242 -8.98 -15.34 8.16
C LYS A 242 -8.57 -14.55 9.41
N LEU A 243 -7.48 -13.80 9.37
CA LEU A 243 -7.07 -12.90 10.47
C LEU A 243 -8.10 -11.80 10.69
N VAL A 244 -8.58 -11.15 9.62
CA VAL A 244 -9.65 -10.15 9.68
C VAL A 244 -10.93 -10.74 10.29
N ASP A 245 -11.30 -11.96 9.92
CA ASP A 245 -12.45 -12.64 10.51
C ASP A 245 -12.27 -12.87 12.02
N ARG A 246 -11.09 -13.34 12.46
CA ARG A 246 -10.81 -13.55 13.90
C ARG A 246 -10.87 -12.23 14.67
N PHE A 247 -10.28 -11.16 14.14
CA PHE A 247 -10.30 -9.85 14.78
C PHE A 247 -11.73 -9.29 14.90
N ASN A 248 -12.53 -9.40 13.84
CA ASN A 248 -13.91 -8.96 13.83
C ASN A 248 -14.85 -9.82 14.71
N LYS A 249 -14.48 -11.08 15.01
CA LYS A 249 -15.22 -11.99 15.90
C LYS A 249 -14.91 -11.80 17.38
N GLY A 250 -14.15 -10.78 17.75
CA GLY A 250 -13.93 -10.38 19.13
C GLY A 250 -12.57 -10.71 19.71
N GLN A 251 -11.62 -11.23 18.92
CA GLN A 251 -10.23 -11.38 19.39
C GLN A 251 -9.62 -10.02 19.76
N ILE A 252 -10.08 -8.93 19.10
CA ILE A 252 -9.71 -7.55 19.39
C ILE A 252 -11.00 -6.73 19.59
N PRO A 253 -11.47 -6.54 20.86
CA PRO A 253 -12.73 -5.89 21.14
C PRO A 253 -12.80 -4.43 20.67
N GLY A 254 -13.96 -4.02 20.14
CA GLY A 254 -14.22 -2.62 19.77
C GLY A 254 -13.48 -2.18 18.48
N ALA A 255 -12.73 -3.06 17.83
CA ALA A 255 -12.11 -2.76 16.54
C ALA A 255 -12.91 -3.34 15.37
N LYS A 256 -12.83 -2.66 14.22
CA LYS A 256 -13.40 -3.11 12.95
C LYS A 256 -12.30 -3.18 11.89
N PHE A 257 -12.11 -4.36 11.34
CA PHE A 257 -11.14 -4.63 10.28
C PHE A 257 -11.84 -4.83 8.94
N VAL A 258 -11.26 -4.26 7.88
CA VAL A 258 -11.66 -4.45 6.50
C VAL A 258 -10.51 -5.04 5.73
N TYR A 259 -10.75 -6.12 4.99
CA TYR A 259 -9.81 -6.71 4.05
C TYR A 259 -10.11 -6.19 2.64
N LEU A 260 -9.11 -5.60 1.98
CA LEU A 260 -9.17 -5.26 0.56
C LEU A 260 -8.55 -6.41 -0.25
N ASP A 261 -9.33 -6.96 -1.16
CA ASP A 261 -8.87 -8.04 -2.04
C ASP A 261 -8.18 -7.46 -3.29
N SER A 262 -6.89 -7.11 -3.15
CA SER A 262 -6.10 -6.58 -4.25
C SER A 262 -5.84 -7.63 -5.32
N PHE A 263 -5.82 -8.92 -4.97
CA PHE A 263 -5.65 -9.99 -5.94
C PHE A 263 -6.81 -10.02 -6.93
N GLN A 264 -8.05 -10.05 -6.43
CA GLN A 264 -9.24 -10.02 -7.26
C GLN A 264 -9.42 -8.68 -7.98
N SER A 265 -9.07 -7.58 -7.32
CA SER A 265 -9.19 -6.24 -7.90
C SER A 265 -8.21 -6.02 -9.05
N SER A 266 -6.96 -6.48 -8.94
CA SER A 266 -5.98 -6.43 -10.03
C SER A 266 -6.34 -7.37 -11.18
N GLN A 267 -6.83 -8.57 -10.87
CA GLN A 267 -7.32 -9.51 -11.87
C GLN A 267 -8.47 -8.91 -12.70
N ASP A 268 -9.41 -8.26 -12.03
CA ASP A 268 -10.53 -7.60 -12.71
C ASP A 268 -10.05 -6.47 -13.64
N LEU A 269 -9.05 -5.68 -13.24
CA LEU A 269 -8.48 -4.64 -14.11
C LEU A 269 -7.83 -5.24 -15.37
N VAL A 270 -7.19 -6.39 -15.27
CA VAL A 270 -6.56 -7.07 -16.39
C VAL A 270 -7.60 -7.72 -17.32
N LEU A 271 -8.57 -8.45 -16.74
CA LEU A 271 -9.60 -9.16 -17.53
C LEU A 271 -10.56 -8.20 -18.24
N ASN A 272 -10.84 -7.06 -17.64
CA ASN A 272 -11.76 -6.05 -18.16
C ASN A 272 -11.05 -4.76 -18.61
N ALA A 273 -9.77 -4.87 -19.00
CA ALA A 273 -8.88 -3.76 -19.29
C ALA A 273 -9.50 -2.72 -20.25
N LYS A 274 -10.04 -3.18 -21.38
CA LYS A 274 -10.69 -2.32 -22.39
C LYS A 274 -11.89 -1.53 -21.81
N THR A 275 -12.67 -2.14 -20.91
CA THR A 275 -13.80 -1.48 -20.24
C THR A 275 -13.32 -0.35 -19.34
N TYR A 276 -12.12 -0.49 -18.76
CA TYR A 276 -11.48 0.51 -17.90
C TYR A 276 -10.62 1.53 -18.67
N GLY A 277 -10.45 1.36 -19.98
CA GLY A 277 -9.65 2.24 -20.83
C GLY A 277 -8.19 1.84 -20.96
N PHE A 278 -7.79 0.68 -20.43
CA PHE A 278 -6.42 0.18 -20.58
C PHE A 278 -6.24 -0.58 -21.90
N GLU A 279 -5.15 -0.27 -22.59
CA GLU A 279 -4.70 -0.97 -23.80
C GLU A 279 -3.49 -1.85 -23.49
N VAL A 280 -2.64 -1.47 -22.52
CA VAL A 280 -1.41 -2.15 -22.14
C VAL A 280 -1.47 -2.54 -20.66
N VAL A 281 -1.39 -3.84 -20.38
CA VAL A 281 -1.58 -4.41 -19.04
C VAL A 281 -0.43 -5.31 -18.58
N ASP A 282 0.63 -5.42 -19.39
CA ASP A 282 1.76 -6.33 -19.20
C ASP A 282 3.12 -5.65 -19.41
N GLU A 283 3.11 -4.33 -19.66
CA GLU A 283 4.32 -3.52 -19.81
C GLU A 283 4.27 -2.31 -18.89
N GLY A 284 5.46 -1.85 -18.45
CA GLY A 284 5.60 -0.55 -17.79
C GLY A 284 5.52 0.60 -18.79
N CYS A 285 4.84 1.69 -18.43
CA CYS A 285 4.87 2.93 -19.22
C CYS A 285 6.28 3.56 -19.21
N CYS A 286 7.04 3.36 -18.12
CA CYS A 286 8.44 3.77 -17.98
C CYS A 286 9.26 2.61 -17.42
N GLY A 287 10.30 2.21 -18.13
CA GLY A 287 11.18 1.11 -17.74
C GLY A 287 12.13 0.72 -18.86
N VAL A 288 12.94 -0.30 -18.61
CA VAL A 288 13.96 -0.75 -19.57
C VAL A 288 13.84 -2.26 -19.82
N GLY A 289 14.11 -2.68 -21.05
CA GLY A 289 14.19 -4.07 -21.47
C GLY A 289 12.81 -4.68 -21.78
N LYS A 290 12.73 -6.02 -21.78
CA LYS A 290 11.50 -6.76 -22.10
C LYS A 290 10.36 -6.28 -21.17
N ASN A 291 9.19 -5.99 -21.76
CA ASN A 291 8.00 -5.48 -21.06
C ASN A 291 8.24 -4.17 -20.26
N ASN A 292 9.30 -3.39 -20.57
CA ASN A 292 9.78 -2.28 -19.74
C ASN A 292 9.89 -2.67 -18.25
N GLY A 293 10.21 -3.95 -17.97
CA GLY A 293 10.13 -4.57 -16.65
C GLY A 293 11.47 -5.13 -16.14
N GLN A 294 12.54 -5.14 -16.95
CA GLN A 294 13.85 -5.64 -16.49
C GLN A 294 14.52 -4.69 -15.50
N ILE A 295 14.42 -3.40 -15.75
CA ILE A 295 14.86 -2.34 -14.85
C ILE A 295 13.70 -1.35 -14.71
N THR A 296 13.52 -0.82 -13.52
CA THR A 296 12.50 0.20 -13.24
C THR A 296 12.79 1.51 -13.97
N CYS A 297 11.89 2.47 -13.90
CA CYS A 297 12.03 3.77 -14.52
C CYS A 297 13.30 4.48 -14.04
N LEU A 298 14.16 4.90 -14.95
CA LEU A 298 15.43 5.57 -14.66
C LEU A 298 15.30 7.10 -14.74
N PRO A 299 16.18 7.85 -14.05
CA PRO A 299 16.20 9.30 -14.16
C PRO A 299 16.29 9.76 -15.62
N LEU A 300 15.48 10.77 -15.97
CA LEU A 300 15.40 11.37 -17.31
C LEU A 300 14.93 10.43 -18.44
N GLN A 301 14.47 9.23 -18.14
CA GLN A 301 13.91 8.33 -19.12
C GLN A 301 12.58 8.90 -19.66
N MET A 302 12.37 8.78 -20.97
CA MET A 302 11.11 9.15 -21.62
C MET A 302 10.06 8.06 -21.33
N PRO A 303 8.93 8.39 -20.68
CA PRO A 303 7.84 7.44 -20.50
C PRO A 303 7.01 7.30 -21.77
N CYS A 304 6.04 6.39 -21.77
CA CYS A 304 5.04 6.24 -22.83
C CYS A 304 4.23 7.57 -23.03
N ASP A 305 3.68 7.74 -24.24
CA ASP A 305 2.95 8.96 -24.60
C ASP A 305 1.62 9.11 -23.84
N ASP A 306 0.84 8.03 -23.76
CA ASP A 306 -0.47 8.04 -23.09
C ASP A 306 -0.49 7.13 -21.86
N ARG A 307 -0.18 7.71 -20.72
CA ARG A 307 -0.11 7.02 -19.42
C ARG A 307 -1.45 6.49 -18.91
N GLN A 308 -2.56 7.01 -19.45
CA GLN A 308 -3.91 6.57 -19.07
C GLN A 308 -4.26 5.20 -19.66
N LYS A 309 -3.55 4.79 -20.72
CA LYS A 309 -3.73 3.50 -21.38
C LYS A 309 -2.94 2.35 -20.76
N TYR A 310 -2.01 2.66 -19.87
CA TYR A 310 -1.16 1.68 -19.21
C TYR A 310 -1.66 1.34 -17.81
N LEU A 311 -1.68 0.03 -17.49
CA LEU A 311 -1.99 -0.43 -16.15
C LEU A 311 -0.82 -0.16 -15.18
N PHE A 312 0.42 -0.38 -15.64
CA PHE A 312 1.64 -0.20 -14.87
C PHE A 312 2.40 1.05 -15.28
N TRP A 313 2.88 1.80 -14.28
CA TRP A 313 3.78 2.91 -14.48
C TRP A 313 5.21 2.44 -14.79
N ASP A 314 5.73 1.56 -13.94
CA ASP A 314 7.07 0.99 -14.08
C ASP A 314 7.03 -0.54 -13.97
N ALA A 315 8.17 -1.16 -13.67
CA ALA A 315 8.30 -2.61 -13.54
C ALA A 315 7.40 -3.23 -12.45
N PHE A 316 6.95 -2.44 -11.45
CA PHE A 316 6.28 -2.92 -10.23
C PHE A 316 4.96 -2.21 -9.92
N HIS A 317 4.87 -0.91 -10.23
CA HIS A 317 3.87 -0.01 -9.65
C HIS A 317 2.78 0.35 -10.65
N PRO A 318 1.52 0.48 -10.20
CA PRO A 318 0.42 0.91 -11.06
C PRO A 318 0.53 2.39 -11.44
N THR A 319 -0.08 2.75 -12.57
CA THR A 319 -0.29 4.15 -12.95
C THR A 319 -1.30 4.84 -12.02
N GLU A 320 -1.35 6.17 -12.07
CA GLU A 320 -2.42 6.94 -11.41
C GLU A 320 -3.81 6.50 -11.87
N ALA A 321 -3.99 6.21 -13.17
CA ALA A 321 -5.26 5.73 -13.73
C ALA A 321 -5.72 4.43 -13.04
N ALA A 322 -4.81 3.48 -12.85
CA ALA A 322 -5.08 2.24 -12.13
C ALA A 322 -5.36 2.50 -10.63
N ASN A 323 -4.58 3.36 -9.99
CA ASN A 323 -4.77 3.74 -8.58
C ASN A 323 -6.16 4.36 -8.34
N ILE A 324 -6.66 5.18 -9.27
CA ILE A 324 -8.02 5.77 -9.20
C ILE A 324 -9.09 4.68 -9.18
N LEU A 325 -8.98 3.70 -10.05
CA LEU A 325 -9.96 2.62 -10.15
C LEU A 325 -9.92 1.72 -8.90
N LEU A 326 -8.72 1.35 -8.45
CA LEU A 326 -8.54 0.53 -7.25
C LEU A 326 -9.08 1.23 -6.00
N ALA A 327 -8.80 2.53 -5.83
CA ALA A 327 -9.28 3.30 -4.69
C ALA A 327 -10.81 3.46 -4.71
N LYS A 328 -11.42 3.70 -5.87
CA LYS A 328 -12.88 3.75 -6.02
C LYS A 328 -13.52 2.39 -5.69
N LYS A 329 -12.95 1.28 -6.17
CA LYS A 329 -13.44 -0.07 -5.82
C LYS A 329 -13.39 -0.32 -4.31
N ALA A 330 -12.28 0.00 -3.65
CA ALA A 330 -12.11 -0.15 -2.21
C ALA A 330 -13.08 0.73 -1.41
N TYR A 331 -13.35 1.94 -1.90
CA TYR A 331 -14.15 2.94 -1.18
C TYR A 331 -15.66 2.67 -1.26
N ILE A 332 -16.22 2.40 -2.44
CA ILE A 332 -17.67 2.31 -2.61
C ILE A 332 -18.21 0.96 -3.08
N SER A 333 -17.36 0.01 -3.49
CA SER A 333 -17.85 -1.27 -4.02
C SER A 333 -18.69 -2.01 -2.98
N LYS A 334 -19.81 -2.55 -3.43
CA LYS A 334 -20.66 -3.46 -2.65
C LYS A 334 -20.22 -4.92 -2.78
N SER A 335 -19.30 -5.21 -3.70
CA SER A 335 -18.78 -6.56 -3.89
C SER A 335 -17.79 -6.93 -2.81
N LYS A 336 -18.05 -8.04 -2.12
CA LYS A 336 -17.14 -8.62 -1.12
C LYS A 336 -15.84 -9.19 -1.73
N SER A 337 -15.76 -9.25 -3.07
CA SER A 337 -14.53 -9.57 -3.78
C SER A 337 -13.56 -8.38 -3.90
N HIS A 338 -13.99 -7.17 -3.57
CA HIS A 338 -13.12 -6.00 -3.54
C HIS A 338 -12.83 -5.55 -2.12
N ALA A 339 -13.85 -5.53 -1.24
CA ALA A 339 -13.73 -5.12 0.16
C ALA A 339 -14.63 -5.98 1.05
N TYR A 340 -14.09 -6.51 2.16
CA TYR A 340 -14.76 -7.44 3.07
C TYR A 340 -14.51 -7.09 4.54
N PRO A 341 -15.49 -7.17 5.43
CA PRO A 341 -16.92 -7.47 5.18
C PRO A 341 -17.72 -6.27 4.66
N ILE A 342 -17.16 -5.07 4.76
CA ILE A 342 -17.71 -3.78 4.32
C ILE A 342 -16.67 -3.00 3.53
N ASN A 343 -17.09 -1.96 2.80
CA ASN A 343 -16.18 -1.06 2.10
C ASN A 343 -15.68 0.08 3.02
N ILE A 344 -14.73 0.89 2.51
CA ILE A 344 -14.09 1.94 3.32
C ILE A 344 -15.09 3.06 3.65
N GLN A 345 -16.02 3.40 2.76
CA GLN A 345 -17.05 4.40 3.03
C GLN A 345 -17.92 3.96 4.21
N GLN A 346 -18.35 2.70 4.23
CA GLN A 346 -19.12 2.15 5.34
C GLN A 346 -18.31 2.12 6.65
N LEU A 347 -17.00 1.80 6.56
CA LEU A 347 -16.10 1.85 7.73
C LEU A 347 -15.97 3.26 8.30
N ALA A 348 -15.89 4.28 7.43
CA ALA A 348 -15.80 5.68 7.86
C ALA A 348 -17.03 6.12 8.66
N MET A 349 -18.22 5.61 8.29
CA MET A 349 -19.49 5.96 8.92
C MET A 349 -19.73 5.29 10.30
N LEU A 350 -18.96 4.26 10.68
CA LEU A 350 -19.00 3.66 12.01
C LEU A 350 -18.42 4.59 13.08
#